data_bbc14b79be583c58a271719126588c51
#
_entry.id   bbc14b79be583c58a271719126588c51
#
_cell.length_a   1.000
_cell.length_b   1.000
_cell.length_c   1.000
_cell.angle_alpha   90.00
_cell.angle_beta   90.00
_cell.angle_gamma   90.00
#
_symmetry.space_group_name_H-M   'P 1'
#
loop_
_entity.id
_entity.type
_entity.pdbx_description
1 polymer ?
#
loop_
_entity_poly.entity_id
_entity_poly.type
_entity_poly.pdbx_seq_one_letter_code
_entity_poly.pdbx_strand_id
1 'polypeptide(L)'
;MSREQIRKTQFHIAGKRIEVYPSPESDSAVVYVNTFAEEGDKVYQALCGMDCSDFTLVAVSSLKWNHDMAPWDIPSVFEKDTPCTGGADNYLQLLTEEIMPRAEKLVHGVSWRGLAGYSLAGLFAVYSLYRTAVFSR
;
A
#
# COMPACT_ATOMS: atom_id res chain seq x y z
N MET A 1 19.92 -0.70 19.80
CA MET A 1 19.64 -0.74 18.38
C MET A 1 19.35 0.65 17.85
N SER A 2 20.00 1.00 16.79
CA SER A 2 19.81 2.32 16.21
C SER A 2 18.45 2.41 15.51
N ARG A 3 17.67 3.43 15.84
CA ARG A 3 16.39 3.70 15.17
C ARG A 3 16.58 4.36 13.81
N GLU A 4 17.79 4.80 13.52
CA GLU A 4 18.09 5.43 12.24
C GLU A 4 18.20 4.44 11.10
N GLN A 5 18.38 3.17 11.43
CA GLN A 5 18.49 2.12 10.42
C GLN A 5 17.15 1.40 10.24
N ILE A 6 16.40 1.86 9.27
CA ILE A 6 15.16 1.20 8.89
C ILE A 6 15.51 0.07 7.93
N ARG A 7 15.16 -1.15 8.31
CA ARG A 7 15.32 -2.32 7.43
C ARG A 7 14.20 -2.34 6.43
N LYS A 8 14.53 -2.17 5.18
CA LYS A 8 13.54 -2.27 4.11
C LYS A 8 14.19 -2.77 2.84
N THR A 9 13.39 -3.45 2.03
CA THR A 9 13.75 -3.81 0.67
C THR A 9 12.89 -2.97 -0.27
N GLN A 10 13.48 -2.48 -1.33
CA GLN A 10 12.82 -1.59 -2.26
C GLN A 10 12.91 -2.16 -3.67
N PHE A 11 11.81 -2.07 -4.41
CA PHE A 11 11.79 -2.45 -5.83
C PHE A 11 10.72 -1.64 -6.55
N HIS A 12 10.73 -1.76 -7.88
CA HIS A 12 9.77 -1.05 -8.74
C HIS A 12 9.02 -2.02 -9.62
N ILE A 13 7.72 -1.78 -9.80
CA ILE A 13 6.87 -2.50 -10.74
C ILE A 13 5.99 -1.49 -11.44
N ALA A 14 6.02 -1.48 -12.80
CA ALA A 14 5.18 -0.59 -13.61
C ALA A 14 5.29 0.89 -13.19
N GLY A 15 6.49 1.31 -12.85
CA GLY A 15 6.76 2.69 -12.43
C GLY A 15 6.41 2.99 -10.99
N LYS A 16 5.79 2.07 -10.26
CA LYS A 16 5.48 2.25 -8.84
C LYS A 16 6.67 1.82 -8.00
N ARG A 17 6.89 2.54 -6.92
CA ARG A 17 7.94 2.23 -5.96
C ARG A 17 7.34 1.46 -4.79
N ILE A 18 7.89 0.31 -4.52
CA ILE A 18 7.42 -0.56 -3.43
C ILE A 18 8.52 -0.67 -2.38
N GLU A 19 8.17 -0.40 -1.14
CA GLU A 19 9.08 -0.53 0.00
C GLU A 19 8.48 -1.55 0.97
N VAL A 20 9.25 -2.59 1.27
CA VAL A 20 8.82 -3.67 2.17
C VAL A 20 9.64 -3.56 3.45
N TYR A 21 8.94 -3.38 4.57
CA TYR A 21 9.51 -3.33 5.91
C TYR A 21 9.15 -4.64 6.60
N PRO A 22 10.04 -5.65 6.56
CA PRO A 22 9.67 -6.98 7.03
C PRO A 22 9.56 -7.05 8.54
N SER A 23 8.58 -7.82 9.02
CA SER A 23 8.49 -8.19 10.41
C SER A 23 9.62 -9.15 10.79
N PRO A 24 10.15 -9.08 12.02
CA PRO A 24 11.10 -10.08 12.49
C PRO A 24 10.45 -11.45 12.76
N GLU A 25 9.12 -11.49 12.86
CA GLU A 25 8.39 -12.70 13.17
C GLU A 25 7.96 -13.44 11.91
N SER A 26 7.87 -14.77 11.99
CA SER A 26 7.32 -15.60 10.93
C SER A 26 5.78 -15.51 10.96
N ASP A 27 5.17 -15.73 9.81
CA ASP A 27 3.70 -15.77 9.70
C ASP A 27 3.02 -14.55 10.31
N SER A 28 3.58 -13.38 10.03
CA SER A 28 3.06 -12.12 10.53
C SER A 28 1.99 -11.55 9.58
N ALA A 29 1.22 -10.60 10.10
CA ALA A 29 0.35 -9.80 9.25
C ALA A 29 1.18 -8.99 8.25
N VAL A 30 0.63 -8.79 7.06
CA VAL A 30 1.20 -7.91 6.05
C VAL A 30 0.19 -6.82 5.78
N VAL A 31 0.59 -5.57 5.99
CA VAL A 31 -0.27 -4.41 5.78
C VAL A 31 0.23 -3.64 4.58
N TYR A 32 -0.65 -3.45 3.62
CA TYR A 32 -0.36 -2.67 2.41
C TYR A 32 -0.93 -1.27 2.58
N VAL A 33 -0.15 -0.27 2.22
CA VAL A 33 -0.59 1.12 2.26
C VAL A 33 -0.18 1.81 0.97
N ASN A 34 -1.14 2.45 0.30
CA ASN A 34 -0.89 3.28 -0.87
C ASN A 34 -0.72 4.71 -0.39
N THR A 35 0.39 5.35 -0.76
CA THR A 35 0.73 6.68 -0.26
C THR A 35 0.75 7.70 -1.39
N PHE A 36 0.36 8.92 -1.08
CA PHE A 36 0.34 10.02 -2.05
C PHE A 36 1.77 10.41 -2.46
N ALA A 37 2.69 10.40 -1.50
CA ALA A 37 4.09 10.68 -1.73
C ALA A 37 4.92 9.54 -1.12
N GLU A 38 6.23 9.66 -1.09
CA GLU A 38 7.10 8.63 -0.53
C GLU A 38 7.04 8.69 1.01
N GLU A 39 5.98 8.15 1.59
CA GLU A 39 5.68 8.28 3.01
C GLU A 39 5.90 7.00 3.81
N GLY A 40 6.46 5.97 3.16
CA GLY A 40 6.64 4.67 3.82
C GLY A 40 7.43 4.75 5.12
N ASP A 41 8.57 5.45 5.11
CA ASP A 41 9.41 5.59 6.30
C ASP A 41 8.66 6.29 7.44
N LYS A 42 7.89 7.33 7.12
CA LYS A 42 7.11 8.05 8.12
C LYS A 42 6.05 7.17 8.76
N VAL A 43 5.34 6.41 7.94
CA VAL A 43 4.30 5.49 8.42
C VAL A 43 4.95 4.42 9.29
N TYR A 44 6.04 3.83 8.83
CA TYR A 44 6.73 2.79 9.57
C TYR A 44 7.23 3.30 10.92
N GLN A 45 7.86 4.48 10.94
CA GLN A 45 8.36 5.07 12.19
C GLN A 45 7.23 5.38 13.16
N ALA A 46 6.10 5.88 12.67
CA ALA A 46 4.94 6.17 13.51
C ALA A 46 4.41 4.90 14.16
N LEU A 47 4.31 3.82 13.40
CA LEU A 47 3.82 2.53 13.92
C LEU A 47 4.81 1.93 14.93
N CYS A 48 6.11 2.04 14.67
CA CYS A 48 7.13 1.57 15.62
C CYS A 48 7.07 2.36 16.93
N GLY A 49 6.81 3.68 16.85
CA GLY A 49 6.65 4.52 18.03
C GLY A 49 5.43 4.18 18.87
N MET A 50 4.47 3.44 18.28
CA MET A 50 3.25 2.98 18.97
C MET A 50 3.35 1.52 19.40
N ASP A 51 4.54 0.95 19.41
CA ASP A 51 4.79 -0.47 19.72
C ASP A 51 4.06 -1.44 18.80
N CYS A 52 3.79 -1.03 17.59
CA CYS A 52 3.18 -1.88 16.57
C CYS A 52 4.27 -2.42 15.65
N SER A 53 4.90 -3.53 16.03
CA SER A 53 6.03 -4.07 15.28
C SER A 53 5.82 -5.50 14.78
N ASP A 54 4.66 -6.11 15.06
CA ASP A 54 4.40 -7.52 14.73
C ASP A 54 3.78 -7.67 13.35
N PHE A 55 4.20 -6.84 12.42
CA PHE A 55 3.64 -6.85 11.07
C PHE A 55 4.70 -6.46 10.06
N THR A 56 4.47 -6.85 8.82
CA THR A 56 5.23 -6.36 7.68
C THR A 56 4.46 -5.21 7.05
N LEU A 57 5.13 -4.10 6.81
CA LEU A 57 4.52 -2.98 6.09
C LEU A 57 4.99 -3.00 4.64
N VAL A 58 4.06 -2.90 3.71
CA VAL A 58 4.35 -2.72 2.29
C VAL A 58 3.78 -1.39 1.86
N ALA A 59 4.64 -0.43 1.59
CA ALA A 59 4.24 0.91 1.18
C ALA A 59 4.45 1.07 -0.32
N VAL A 60 3.42 1.53 -1.02
CA VAL A 60 3.48 1.79 -2.45
C VAL A 60 3.41 3.30 -2.67
N SER A 61 4.34 3.81 -3.46
CA SER A 61 4.37 5.21 -3.84
C SER A 61 4.59 5.35 -5.36
N SER A 62 4.78 6.56 -5.83
CA SER A 62 4.90 6.85 -7.27
C SER A 62 3.63 6.43 -8.03
N LEU A 63 2.49 6.59 -7.39
CA LEU A 63 1.19 6.29 -7.97
C LEU A 63 0.71 7.45 -8.83
N LYS A 64 -0.04 7.14 -9.86
CA LYS A 64 -0.87 8.13 -10.55
C LYS A 64 -2.13 8.29 -9.71
N TRP A 65 -2.03 9.09 -8.66
CA TRP A 65 -2.98 9.12 -7.55
C TRP A 65 -4.44 9.22 -7.99
N ASN A 66 -4.76 10.21 -8.80
CA ASN A 66 -6.15 10.42 -9.22
C ASN A 66 -6.63 9.43 -10.26
N HIS A 67 -5.75 8.57 -10.74
CA HIS A 67 -6.10 7.48 -11.66
C HIS A 67 -6.12 6.14 -10.92
N ASP A 68 -5.01 5.79 -10.30
CA ASP A 68 -4.83 4.46 -9.68
C ASP A 68 -5.75 4.24 -8.48
N MET A 69 -6.09 5.31 -7.76
CA MET A 69 -6.90 5.21 -6.54
C MET A 69 -8.38 5.46 -6.78
N ALA A 70 -8.77 5.89 -7.98
CA ALA A 70 -10.16 6.24 -8.26
C ALA A 70 -10.90 5.05 -8.89
N PRO A 71 -11.99 4.57 -8.27
CA PRO A 71 -12.79 3.47 -8.83
C PRO A 71 -13.52 3.82 -10.12
N TRP A 72 -13.81 5.08 -10.32
CA TRP A 72 -14.51 5.58 -11.50
C TRP A 72 -14.06 7.00 -11.81
N ASP A 73 -14.51 7.53 -12.95
CA ASP A 73 -14.20 8.90 -13.33
C ASP A 73 -14.95 9.88 -12.44
N ILE A 74 -14.23 10.85 -11.91
CA ILE A 74 -14.80 11.92 -11.09
C ILE A 74 -14.30 13.23 -11.68
N PRO A 75 -15.22 14.10 -12.22
CA PRO A 75 -14.79 15.38 -12.76
C PRO A 75 -14.25 16.27 -11.65
N SER A 76 -13.35 17.19 -12.01
CA SER A 76 -12.83 18.14 -11.04
C SER A 76 -13.95 19.09 -10.58
N VAL A 77 -13.99 19.32 -9.26
CA VAL A 77 -15.01 20.21 -8.65
C VAL A 77 -14.56 21.67 -8.72
N PHE A 78 -13.25 21.89 -8.66
CA PHE A 78 -12.66 23.22 -8.72
C PHE A 78 -11.73 23.31 -9.92
N GLU A 79 -11.57 24.50 -10.48
CA GLU A 79 -10.72 24.72 -11.67
C GLU A 79 -9.30 24.20 -11.53
N LYS A 80 -8.77 24.23 -10.30
CA LYS A 80 -7.37 23.82 -10.04
C LYS A 80 -7.23 22.34 -9.74
N ASP A 81 -8.34 21.63 -9.59
CA ASP A 81 -8.30 20.20 -9.25
C ASP A 81 -8.02 19.37 -10.50
N THR A 82 -7.26 18.34 -10.32
CA THR A 82 -7.09 17.30 -11.35
C THR A 82 -8.28 16.35 -11.27
N PRO A 83 -8.95 16.08 -12.38
CA PRO A 83 -10.05 15.11 -12.35
C PRO A 83 -9.53 13.71 -12.03
N CYS A 84 -10.39 12.89 -11.45
CA CYS A 84 -10.10 11.48 -11.23
C CYS A 84 -10.49 10.70 -12.48
N THR A 85 -9.60 9.78 -12.88
CA THR A 85 -9.86 8.87 -13.99
C THR A 85 -9.81 7.45 -13.46
N GLY A 86 -10.88 6.70 -13.61
CA GLY A 86 -11.13 5.46 -12.91
C GLY A 86 -10.20 4.30 -13.27
N GLY A 87 -8.98 4.32 -12.77
CA GLY A 87 -7.98 3.28 -13.01
C GLY A 87 -7.83 2.25 -11.89
N ALA A 88 -8.71 2.31 -10.87
CA ALA A 88 -8.55 1.46 -9.68
C ALA A 88 -8.58 -0.02 -9.97
N ASP A 89 -9.43 -0.49 -10.90
CA ASP A 89 -9.47 -1.91 -11.23
C ASP A 89 -8.14 -2.41 -11.80
N ASN A 90 -7.53 -1.64 -12.68
CA ASN A 90 -6.23 -2.00 -13.26
C ASN A 90 -5.13 -1.98 -12.19
N TYR A 91 -5.14 -0.99 -11.32
CA TYR A 91 -4.16 -0.93 -10.24
C TYR A 91 -4.37 -2.07 -9.24
N LEU A 92 -5.63 -2.38 -8.90
CA LEU A 92 -5.92 -3.49 -7.98
C LEU A 92 -5.40 -4.80 -8.55
N GLN A 93 -5.55 -5.02 -9.85
CA GLN A 93 -5.01 -6.19 -10.51
C GLN A 93 -3.49 -6.24 -10.41
N LEU A 94 -2.82 -5.11 -10.66
CA LEU A 94 -1.37 -5.00 -10.51
C LEU A 94 -0.94 -5.29 -9.07
N LEU A 95 -1.67 -4.73 -8.10
CA LEU A 95 -1.38 -4.92 -6.68
C LEU A 95 -1.47 -6.37 -6.27
N THR A 96 -2.56 -7.04 -6.64
CA THR A 96 -2.81 -8.41 -6.19
C THR A 96 -2.03 -9.46 -6.98
N GLU A 97 -1.76 -9.21 -8.26
CA GLU A 97 -1.13 -10.22 -9.14
C GLU A 97 0.38 -10.04 -9.29
N GLU A 98 0.91 -8.84 -9.08
CA GLU A 98 2.34 -8.58 -9.28
C GLU A 98 3.03 -8.04 -8.03
N ILE A 99 2.50 -7.00 -7.40
CA ILE A 99 3.15 -6.37 -6.24
C ILE A 99 3.10 -7.30 -5.04
N MET A 100 1.93 -7.80 -4.71
CA MET A 100 1.72 -8.65 -3.55
C MET A 100 2.55 -9.93 -3.59
N PRO A 101 2.56 -10.71 -4.67
CA PRO A 101 3.37 -11.91 -4.71
C PRO A 101 4.87 -11.61 -4.56
N ARG A 102 5.34 -10.54 -5.18
CA ARG A 102 6.76 -10.19 -5.10
C ARG A 102 7.15 -9.68 -3.72
N ALA A 103 6.30 -8.87 -3.09
CA ALA A 103 6.55 -8.39 -1.74
C ALA A 103 6.55 -9.55 -0.74
N GLU A 104 5.62 -10.49 -0.90
CA GLU A 104 5.47 -11.60 0.04
C GLU A 104 6.56 -12.66 -0.08
N LYS A 105 7.34 -12.65 -1.15
CA LYS A 105 8.55 -13.48 -1.24
C LYS A 105 9.65 -13.00 -0.29
N LEU A 106 9.55 -11.78 0.20
CA LEU A 106 10.54 -11.19 1.10
C LEU A 106 10.20 -11.42 2.57
N VAL A 107 9.11 -12.12 2.86
CA VAL A 107 8.68 -12.40 4.22
C VAL A 107 8.53 -13.90 4.44
N HIS A 108 8.49 -14.32 5.70
CA HIS A 108 8.46 -15.73 6.09
C HIS A 108 7.04 -16.16 6.47
N GLY A 109 6.14 -16.15 5.48
CA GLY A 109 4.75 -16.52 5.70
C GLY A 109 3.87 -15.31 5.99
N VAL A 110 2.59 -15.46 5.69
CA VAL A 110 1.59 -14.39 5.84
C VAL A 110 0.40 -14.95 6.59
N SER A 111 0.15 -14.45 7.80
CA SER A 111 -1.01 -14.87 8.58
C SER A 111 -2.26 -14.10 8.22
N TRP A 112 -2.11 -12.87 7.75
CA TRP A 112 -3.23 -11.96 7.54
C TRP A 112 -2.79 -10.84 6.62
N ARG A 113 -3.69 -10.34 5.78
CA ARG A 113 -3.41 -9.21 4.89
C ARG A 113 -4.37 -8.09 5.15
N GLY A 114 -3.84 -6.89 5.33
CA GLY A 114 -4.63 -5.69 5.48
C GLY A 114 -4.31 -4.67 4.41
N LEU A 115 -5.26 -3.82 4.11
CA LEU A 115 -5.07 -2.70 3.20
C LEU A 115 -5.53 -1.44 3.91
N ALA A 116 -4.61 -0.52 4.11
CA ALA A 116 -4.88 0.75 4.76
C ALA A 116 -4.83 1.88 3.72
N GLY A 117 -5.60 2.91 3.96
CA GLY A 117 -5.58 4.05 3.07
C GLY A 117 -6.18 5.29 3.72
N TYR A 118 -5.77 6.42 3.19
CA TYR A 118 -6.29 7.72 3.61
C TYR A 118 -6.71 8.50 2.36
N SER A 119 -7.63 9.45 2.52
CA SER A 119 -8.12 10.26 1.41
C SER A 119 -8.63 9.36 0.28
N LEU A 120 -8.20 9.56 -0.95
CA LEU A 120 -8.62 8.76 -2.09
C LEU A 120 -8.18 7.29 -1.96
N ALA A 121 -7.03 7.03 -1.32
CA ALA A 121 -6.59 5.66 -1.05
C ALA A 121 -7.51 4.96 -0.05
N GLY A 122 -8.18 5.72 0.82
CA GLY A 122 -9.24 5.17 1.69
C GLY A 122 -10.43 4.69 0.90
N LEU A 123 -10.84 5.45 -0.11
CA LEU A 123 -11.91 5.03 -1.02
C LEU A 123 -11.48 3.77 -1.80
N PHE A 124 -10.24 3.74 -2.28
CA PHE A 124 -9.69 2.57 -2.95
C PHE A 124 -9.75 1.32 -2.04
N ALA A 125 -9.38 1.48 -0.76
CA ALA A 125 -9.39 0.37 0.18
C ALA A 125 -10.82 -0.18 0.38
N VAL A 126 -11.80 0.70 0.54
CA VAL A 126 -13.19 0.28 0.64
C VAL A 126 -13.67 -0.41 -0.63
N TYR A 127 -13.34 0.17 -1.77
CA TYR A 127 -13.70 -0.39 -3.08
C TYR A 127 -13.15 -1.80 -3.28
N SER A 128 -11.91 -2.03 -2.80
CA SER A 128 -11.27 -3.34 -2.94
C SER A 128 -12.04 -4.47 -2.25
N LEU A 129 -12.81 -4.15 -1.20
CA LEU A 129 -13.63 -5.16 -0.50
C LEU A 129 -14.70 -5.76 -1.41
N TYR A 130 -15.14 -5.02 -2.41
CA TYR A 130 -16.16 -5.49 -3.34
C TYR A 130 -15.55 -6.18 -4.56
N ARG A 131 -14.24 -6.11 -4.75
CA ARG A 131 -13.58 -6.58 -5.96
C ARG A 131 -12.67 -7.79 -5.72
N THR A 132 -12.21 -8.00 -4.49
CA THR A 132 -11.30 -9.09 -4.18
C THR A 132 -11.49 -9.56 -2.76
N ALA A 133 -11.13 -10.81 -2.51
CA ALA A 133 -11.19 -11.41 -1.17
C ALA A 133 -9.79 -11.63 -0.58
N VAL A 134 -8.73 -11.12 -1.21
CA VAL A 134 -7.36 -11.38 -0.74
C VAL A 134 -7.02 -10.67 0.58
N PHE A 135 -7.71 -9.56 0.88
CA PHE A 135 -7.50 -8.86 2.13
C PHE A 135 -8.43 -9.41 3.21
N SER A 136 -7.90 -9.52 4.41
CA SER A 136 -8.69 -9.96 5.56
C SER A 136 -9.68 -8.86 5.97
N ARG A 137 -10.83 -9.25 6.47
CA ARG A 137 -11.90 -8.33 6.84
C ARG A 137 -12.15 -8.31 8.34
#